data_237e912aa2ddb0ca200d4538716214dd
#
_entry.id   237e912aa2ddb0ca200d4538716214dd
#
_cell.length_a   1.000
_cell.length_b   1.000
_cell.length_c   1.000
_cell.angle_alpha   90.00
_cell.angle_beta   90.00
_cell.angle_gamma   90.00
#
_symmetry.space_group_name_H-M   'P 1'
#
loop_
_entity.id
_entity.type
_entity.pdbx_description
1 polymer ?
#
loop_
_entity_poly.entity_id
_entity_poly.type
_entity_poly.pdbx_seq_one_letter_code
_entity_poly.pdbx_strand_id
1 'polypeptide(L)'
;MVTHPDFFGGTWSTSPDPVDFRAFTGPDLTVDLPNNFYHDAAGKPYPLVRMGGKELMSLEQYARQERVLGYYGGQMASFEAVFSPKGQDGQPMPLFDRDTGRIDPFVEKAWQKYNISNVLRTNWKTLGPKLRGKLHLFCGTADTFHLDEPLRLLETEMKKLGSDAKIEFLEGRTHFDLYNGGLTERIAKEMYAVARPKVRGAR
;
A
#
# COMPACT_ATOMS: atom_id res chain seq x y z
N MET A 1 -0.03 12.59 -1.13
CA MET A 1 -0.60 13.19 -2.37
C MET A 1 -2.13 13.25 -2.30
N VAL A 2 -2.86 12.17 -2.04
CA VAL A 2 -4.33 12.12 -2.04
C VAL A 2 -4.97 13.17 -1.12
N THR A 3 -4.40 13.38 0.07
CA THR A 3 -4.87 14.38 1.05
C THR A 3 -4.47 15.84 0.73
N HIS A 4 -3.55 16.04 -0.22
CA HIS A 4 -3.06 17.36 -0.66
C HIS A 4 -2.98 17.43 -2.19
N PRO A 5 -4.09 17.16 -2.92
CA PRO A 5 -4.08 17.05 -4.37
C PRO A 5 -3.77 18.37 -5.10
N ASP A 6 -4.01 19.49 -4.45
CA ASP A 6 -3.74 20.82 -5.03
C ASP A 6 -2.25 21.18 -4.98
N PHE A 7 -1.48 20.53 -4.10
CA PHE A 7 -0.04 20.76 -3.96
C PHE A 7 0.79 19.91 -4.94
N PHE A 8 0.37 18.67 -5.22
CA PHE A 8 1.13 17.73 -6.03
C PHE A 8 0.65 17.69 -7.47
N GLY A 9 1.57 17.70 -8.44
CA GLY A 9 1.29 17.56 -9.87
C GLY A 9 0.86 16.15 -10.29
N GLY A 10 1.26 15.14 -9.54
CA GLY A 10 0.93 13.73 -9.77
C GLY A 10 1.71 12.80 -8.85
N THR A 11 1.43 11.51 -8.92
CA THR A 11 2.19 10.44 -8.28
C THR A 11 2.45 9.31 -9.28
N TRP A 12 3.66 8.76 -9.27
CA TRP A 12 4.08 7.56 -9.98
C TRP A 12 4.59 6.58 -8.94
N SER A 13 3.66 5.79 -8.40
CA SER A 13 3.98 4.85 -7.32
C SER A 13 4.24 3.46 -7.89
N THR A 14 5.35 2.87 -7.49
CA THR A 14 5.81 1.56 -7.92
C THR A 14 5.74 0.60 -6.74
N SER A 15 5.04 -0.51 -6.89
CA SER A 15 4.74 -1.48 -5.83
C SER A 15 4.41 -0.77 -4.50
N PRO A 16 3.34 0.06 -4.48
CA PRO A 16 3.00 0.80 -3.27
C PRO A 16 2.71 -0.15 -2.11
N ASP A 17 3.09 0.26 -0.90
CA ASP A 17 2.61 -0.38 0.32
C ASP A 17 1.08 -0.49 0.30
N PRO A 18 0.46 -1.35 1.12
CA PRO A 18 -0.96 -1.66 0.99
C PRO A 18 -1.85 -0.42 0.92
N VAL A 19 -2.38 -0.16 -0.27
CA VAL A 19 -3.27 0.97 -0.57
C VAL A 19 -4.73 0.68 -0.27
N ASP A 20 -5.05 -0.60 -0.02
CA ASP A 20 -6.37 -1.08 0.38
C ASP A 20 -6.20 -2.07 1.54
N PHE A 21 -6.71 -1.69 2.70
CA PHE A 21 -6.51 -2.45 3.93
C PHE A 21 -7.36 -3.72 4.04
N ARG A 22 -8.16 -4.05 3.02
CA ARG A 22 -8.77 -5.37 2.88
C ARG A 22 -7.74 -6.46 2.53
N ALA A 23 -6.55 -6.07 2.09
CA ALA A 23 -5.42 -6.95 1.85
C ALA A 23 -4.13 -6.28 2.34
N PHE A 24 -3.97 -6.18 3.67
CA PHE A 24 -2.76 -5.57 4.25
C PHE A 24 -1.66 -6.62 4.34
N THR A 25 -1.03 -6.95 3.21
CA THR A 25 -0.06 -8.04 3.09
C THR A 25 -0.60 -9.40 3.61
N GLY A 26 -1.90 -9.63 3.45
CA GLY A 26 -2.63 -10.82 3.89
C GLY A 26 -3.91 -10.49 4.66
N PRO A 27 -3.82 -10.02 5.91
CA PRO A 27 -5.01 -9.77 6.74
C PRO A 27 -5.88 -8.63 6.18
N ASP A 28 -7.20 -8.79 6.37
CA ASP A 28 -8.19 -7.74 6.19
C ASP A 28 -8.31 -6.90 7.47
N LEU A 29 -7.80 -5.67 7.44
CA LEU A 29 -7.87 -4.72 8.55
C LEU A 29 -9.13 -3.82 8.51
N THR A 30 -10.17 -4.22 7.78
CA THR A 30 -11.41 -3.42 7.66
C THR A 30 -12.63 -4.07 8.30
N VAL A 31 -12.47 -5.23 8.92
CA VAL A 31 -13.54 -6.02 9.51
C VAL A 31 -13.56 -5.92 11.03
N ASP A 32 -14.75 -5.65 11.61
CA ASP A 32 -14.96 -5.56 13.08
C ASP A 32 -15.03 -6.94 13.76
N LEU A 33 -14.30 -7.94 13.28
CA LEU A 33 -14.28 -9.29 13.86
C LEU A 33 -12.94 -9.54 14.55
N PRO A 34 -12.88 -10.46 15.54
CA PRO A 34 -11.61 -10.92 16.07
C PRO A 34 -10.70 -11.36 14.93
N ASN A 35 -9.69 -10.59 14.65
CA ASN A 35 -8.80 -10.77 13.51
C ASN A 35 -7.39 -11.07 14.01
N ASN A 36 -6.67 -11.88 13.25
CA ASN A 36 -5.31 -12.24 13.57
C ASN A 36 -4.39 -11.76 12.43
N PHE A 37 -3.28 -11.15 12.78
CA PHE A 37 -2.33 -10.62 11.80
C PHE A 37 -1.53 -11.73 11.11
N TYR A 38 -1.42 -12.90 11.72
CA TYR A 38 -0.61 -14.01 11.22
C TYR A 38 -1.40 -15.08 10.47
N HIS A 39 -2.66 -15.27 10.82
CA HIS A 39 -3.47 -16.40 10.35
C HIS A 39 -4.87 -15.94 9.95
N ASP A 40 -5.41 -16.58 8.94
CA ASP A 40 -6.82 -16.42 8.56
C ASP A 40 -7.77 -17.10 9.57
N ALA A 41 -9.07 -16.98 9.33
CA ALA A 41 -10.09 -17.59 10.20
C ALA A 41 -10.04 -19.13 10.26
N ALA A 42 -9.41 -19.77 9.30
CA ALA A 42 -9.18 -21.23 9.29
C ALA A 42 -7.86 -21.62 9.97
N GLY A 43 -7.08 -20.66 10.48
CA GLY A 43 -5.77 -20.87 11.08
C GLY A 43 -4.65 -21.07 10.08
N LYS A 44 -4.88 -20.78 8.80
CA LYS A 44 -3.84 -20.86 7.76
C LYS A 44 -2.96 -19.61 7.84
N PRO A 45 -1.60 -19.76 7.87
CA PRO A 45 -0.70 -18.63 7.87
C PRO A 45 -0.87 -17.76 6.61
N TYR A 46 -0.89 -16.44 6.79
CA TYR A 46 -0.79 -15.53 5.66
C TYR A 46 0.61 -15.61 5.05
N PRO A 47 0.73 -15.82 3.73
CA PRO A 47 2.00 -15.70 3.04
C PRO A 47 2.44 -14.24 3.00
N LEU A 48 3.74 -13.99 3.03
CA LEU A 48 4.29 -12.64 2.85
C LEU A 48 5.33 -12.58 1.74
N VAL A 49 6.24 -13.56 1.68
CA VAL A 49 7.33 -13.53 0.70
C VAL A 49 7.15 -14.65 -0.29
N ARG A 50 6.99 -14.31 -1.56
CA ARG A 50 6.99 -15.28 -2.67
C ARG A 50 8.12 -15.01 -3.65
N MET A 51 8.65 -16.07 -4.26
CA MET A 51 9.64 -16.00 -5.33
C MET A 51 9.53 -17.22 -6.24
N GLY A 52 9.58 -16.99 -7.56
CA GLY A 52 9.48 -18.09 -8.54
C GLY A 52 8.20 -18.93 -8.41
N GLY A 53 7.08 -18.31 -8.02
CA GLY A 53 5.80 -18.98 -7.82
C GLY A 53 5.70 -19.83 -6.54
N LYS A 54 6.67 -19.72 -5.62
CA LYS A 54 6.67 -20.43 -4.32
C LYS A 54 6.59 -19.44 -3.18
N GLU A 55 5.79 -19.77 -2.17
CA GLU A 55 5.79 -19.05 -0.90
C GLU A 55 7.01 -19.48 -0.09
N LEU A 56 7.82 -18.50 0.32
CA LEU A 56 9.08 -18.72 1.04
C LEU A 56 8.97 -18.42 2.52
N MET A 57 8.10 -17.47 2.89
CA MET A 57 8.00 -16.98 4.26
C MET A 57 6.58 -16.49 4.55
N SER A 58 6.04 -16.86 5.71
CA SER A 58 4.77 -16.31 6.19
C SER A 58 4.97 -14.96 6.87
N LEU A 59 3.88 -14.22 7.04
CA LEU A 59 3.86 -12.94 7.77
C LEU A 59 4.34 -13.11 9.22
N GLU A 60 3.95 -14.22 9.89
CA GLU A 60 4.44 -14.54 11.23
C GLU A 60 5.96 -14.75 11.26
N GLN A 61 6.49 -15.55 10.35
CA GLN A 61 7.94 -15.79 10.28
C GLN A 61 8.72 -14.51 10.04
N TYR A 62 8.21 -13.65 9.16
CA TYR A 62 8.82 -12.35 8.88
C TYR A 62 8.80 -11.44 10.10
N ALA A 63 7.65 -11.27 10.76
CA ALA A 63 7.53 -10.42 11.95
C ALA A 63 8.41 -10.93 13.10
N ARG A 64 8.52 -12.25 13.28
CA ARG A 64 9.43 -12.87 14.27
C ARG A 64 10.90 -12.62 13.93
N GLN A 65 11.27 -12.66 12.66
CA GLN A 65 12.64 -12.35 12.23
C GLN A 65 12.98 -10.87 12.48
N GLU A 66 12.06 -9.95 12.28
CA GLU A 66 12.29 -8.53 12.55
C GLU A 66 12.56 -8.21 14.02
N ARG A 67 12.15 -9.08 14.97
CA ARG A 67 12.40 -8.88 16.41
C ARG A 67 13.87 -8.77 16.76
N VAL A 68 14.79 -9.31 15.95
CA VAL A 68 16.24 -9.16 16.15
C VAL A 68 16.72 -7.71 15.96
N LEU A 69 15.91 -6.88 15.27
CA LEU A 69 16.16 -5.46 15.07
C LEU A 69 15.72 -4.58 16.26
N GLY A 70 15.20 -5.20 17.31
CA GLY A 70 14.65 -4.52 18.46
C GLY A 70 13.16 -4.13 18.30
N TYR A 71 12.59 -3.57 19.37
CA TYR A 71 11.15 -3.29 19.45
C TYR A 71 10.64 -2.34 18.35
N TYR A 72 11.47 -1.38 17.95
CA TYR A 72 11.13 -0.36 16.94
C TYR A 72 11.78 -0.63 15.57
N GLY A 73 12.42 -1.77 15.40
CA GLY A 73 13.03 -2.14 14.13
C GLY A 73 12.09 -2.88 13.19
N GLY A 74 12.43 -2.84 11.89
CA GLY A 74 11.72 -3.59 10.86
C GLY A 74 10.52 -2.88 10.23
N GLN A 75 9.91 -3.56 9.25
CA GLN A 75 8.83 -3.02 8.44
C GLN A 75 7.53 -2.84 9.23
N MET A 76 7.21 -3.80 10.12
CA MET A 76 5.99 -3.72 10.92
C MET A 76 6.04 -2.52 11.88
N ALA A 77 7.17 -2.31 12.54
CA ALA A 77 7.35 -1.14 13.39
C ALA A 77 7.36 0.18 12.60
N SER A 78 7.85 0.16 11.36
CA SER A 78 7.79 1.32 10.46
C SER A 78 6.36 1.71 10.11
N PHE A 79 5.49 0.75 9.84
CA PHE A 79 4.06 1.01 9.63
C PHE A 79 3.41 1.60 10.89
N GLU A 80 3.71 1.04 12.06
CA GLU A 80 3.20 1.55 13.33
C GLU A 80 3.68 2.98 13.60
N ALA A 81 4.94 3.28 13.31
CA ALA A 81 5.48 4.64 13.46
C ALA A 81 4.73 5.68 12.60
N VAL A 82 4.23 5.26 11.42
CA VAL A 82 3.49 6.14 10.50
C VAL A 82 2.00 6.20 10.82
N PHE A 83 1.38 5.08 11.14
CA PHE A 83 -0.08 4.96 11.18
C PHE A 83 -0.68 4.91 12.58
N SER A 84 0.07 4.42 13.58
CA SER A 84 -0.48 4.22 14.92
C SER A 84 -0.60 5.50 15.74
N PRO A 85 -1.58 5.57 16.63
CA PRO A 85 -1.59 6.58 17.68
C PRO A 85 -0.40 6.36 18.64
N LYS A 86 0.00 7.42 19.32
CA LYS A 86 1.02 7.32 20.37
C LYS A 86 0.40 6.80 21.68
N GLY A 87 1.12 5.92 22.33
CA GLY A 87 0.83 5.46 23.68
C GLY A 87 1.18 6.51 24.74
N GLN A 88 0.96 6.17 26.01
CA GLN A 88 1.29 7.04 27.15
C GLN A 88 2.79 7.32 27.28
N ASP A 89 3.62 6.42 26.79
CA ASP A 89 5.08 6.53 26.71
C ASP A 89 5.57 7.39 25.53
N GLY A 90 4.63 7.91 24.71
CA GLY A 90 4.93 8.69 23.51
C GLY A 90 5.36 7.87 22.31
N GLN A 91 5.41 6.55 22.42
CA GLN A 91 5.80 5.64 21.34
C GLN A 91 4.58 5.21 20.51
N PRO A 92 4.78 4.77 19.26
CA PRO A 92 3.69 4.18 18.48
C PRO A 92 3.09 2.95 19.17
N MET A 93 1.78 2.90 19.28
CA MET A 93 1.10 1.71 19.78
C MET A 93 1.22 0.57 18.76
N PRO A 94 1.54 -0.66 19.18
CA PRO A 94 1.61 -1.79 18.26
C PRO A 94 0.22 -2.11 17.70
N LEU A 95 0.16 -2.41 16.41
CA LEU A 95 -1.07 -2.85 15.75
C LEU A 95 -1.51 -4.23 16.26
N PHE A 96 -0.53 -5.08 16.54
CA PHE A 96 -0.79 -6.46 16.96
C PHE A 96 0.26 -6.95 17.96
N ASP A 97 -0.14 -7.88 18.77
CA ASP A 97 0.74 -8.61 19.70
C ASP A 97 1.71 -9.49 18.91
N ARG A 98 3.00 -9.28 19.08
CA ARG A 98 4.07 -9.95 18.30
C ARG A 98 4.21 -11.45 18.58
N ASP A 99 3.68 -11.95 19.68
CA ASP A 99 3.74 -13.37 20.04
C ASP A 99 2.53 -14.13 19.50
N THR A 100 1.36 -13.52 19.53
CA THR A 100 0.09 -14.19 19.23
C THR A 100 -0.51 -13.77 17.89
N GLY A 101 -0.09 -12.65 17.32
CA GLY A 101 -0.70 -12.05 16.13
C GLY A 101 -2.04 -11.38 16.39
N ARG A 102 -2.52 -11.31 17.67
CA ARG A 102 -3.80 -10.68 18.00
C ARG A 102 -3.75 -9.19 17.71
N ILE A 103 -4.66 -8.73 16.87
CA ILE A 103 -4.77 -7.32 16.49
C ILE A 103 -5.41 -6.51 17.62
N ASP A 104 -4.88 -5.31 17.86
CA ASP A 104 -5.50 -4.32 18.75
C ASP A 104 -6.58 -3.54 17.97
N PRO A 105 -7.87 -3.71 18.30
CA PRO A 105 -8.96 -3.10 17.54
C PRO A 105 -8.98 -1.56 17.63
N PHE A 106 -8.44 -1.00 18.69
CA PHE A 106 -8.33 0.47 18.82
C PHE A 106 -7.30 1.02 17.83
N VAL A 107 -6.15 0.36 17.72
CA VAL A 107 -5.09 0.76 16.77
C VAL A 107 -5.54 0.51 15.35
N GLU A 108 -6.13 -0.66 15.05
CA GLU A 108 -6.68 -1.01 13.74
C GLU A 108 -7.68 0.06 13.26
N LYS A 109 -8.62 0.45 14.12
CA LYS A 109 -9.57 1.52 13.81
C LYS A 109 -8.88 2.86 13.54
N ALA A 110 -7.84 3.19 14.30
CA ALA A 110 -7.06 4.43 14.09
C ALA A 110 -6.33 4.44 12.75
N TRP A 111 -5.93 3.29 12.22
CA TRP A 111 -5.27 3.15 10.94
C TRP A 111 -6.18 3.43 9.74
N GLN A 112 -7.52 3.27 9.88
CA GLN A 112 -8.46 3.39 8.77
C GLN A 112 -8.40 4.75 8.04
N LYS A 113 -7.98 5.80 8.70
CA LYS A 113 -7.78 7.13 8.07
C LYS A 113 -6.65 7.14 7.02
N TYR A 114 -5.77 6.15 7.05
CA TYR A 114 -4.67 5.98 6.09
C TYR A 114 -4.98 4.97 4.99
N ASN A 115 -6.09 4.25 5.07
CA ASN A 115 -6.56 3.35 4.01
C ASN A 115 -6.94 4.18 2.78
N ILE A 116 -6.04 4.25 1.80
CA ILE A 116 -6.15 5.10 0.62
C ILE A 116 -7.41 4.78 -0.18
N SER A 117 -7.73 3.52 -0.36
CA SER A 117 -8.95 3.08 -1.04
C SER A 117 -10.20 3.63 -0.35
N ASN A 118 -10.27 3.54 0.98
CA ASN A 118 -11.37 4.07 1.76
C ASN A 118 -11.45 5.62 1.68
N VAL A 119 -10.32 6.30 1.78
CA VAL A 119 -10.23 7.77 1.65
C VAL A 119 -10.77 8.23 0.30
N LEU A 120 -10.36 7.58 -0.79
CA LEU A 120 -10.82 7.88 -2.14
C LEU A 120 -12.31 7.60 -2.29
N ARG A 121 -12.78 6.41 -1.89
CA ARG A 121 -14.18 6.02 -1.97
C ARG A 121 -15.10 6.99 -1.22
N THR A 122 -14.72 7.38 -0.03
CA THR A 122 -15.54 8.24 0.84
C THR A 122 -15.56 9.69 0.37
N ASN A 123 -14.47 10.17 -0.22
CA ASN A 123 -14.32 11.58 -0.57
C ASN A 123 -14.25 11.85 -2.09
N TRP A 124 -14.66 10.89 -2.92
CA TRP A 124 -14.47 10.96 -4.37
C TRP A 124 -15.10 12.19 -5.01
N LYS A 125 -16.28 12.58 -4.53
CA LYS A 125 -16.97 13.78 -5.04
C LYS A 125 -16.07 15.04 -5.00
N THR A 126 -15.25 15.15 -3.97
CA THR A 126 -14.34 16.29 -3.78
C THR A 126 -12.96 16.04 -4.35
N LEU A 127 -12.43 14.81 -4.17
CA LEU A 127 -11.07 14.47 -4.57
C LEU A 127 -10.96 14.14 -6.06
N GLY A 128 -11.95 13.47 -6.64
CA GLY A 128 -11.89 12.99 -8.01
C GLY A 128 -11.54 14.07 -9.04
N PRO A 129 -12.22 15.24 -9.05
CA PRO A 129 -11.88 16.34 -9.95
C PRO A 129 -10.44 16.84 -9.79
N LYS A 130 -9.90 16.83 -8.57
CA LYS A 130 -8.56 17.32 -8.25
C LYS A 130 -7.46 16.29 -8.55
N LEU A 131 -7.82 15.02 -8.61
CA LEU A 131 -6.91 13.89 -8.87
C LEU A 131 -6.84 13.50 -10.34
N ARG A 132 -7.65 14.13 -11.19
CA ARG A 132 -7.68 13.82 -12.62
C ARG A 132 -6.30 13.93 -13.25
N GLY A 133 -5.87 12.85 -13.93
CA GLY A 133 -4.58 12.73 -14.60
C GLY A 133 -3.38 12.62 -13.66
N LYS A 134 -3.57 12.44 -12.36
CA LYS A 134 -2.48 12.50 -11.37
C LYS A 134 -2.08 11.16 -10.76
N LEU A 135 -2.88 10.12 -10.94
CA LEU A 135 -2.65 8.82 -10.31
C LEU A 135 -2.06 7.84 -11.32
N HIS A 136 -0.81 7.47 -11.13
CA HIS A 136 -0.08 6.49 -11.93
C HIS A 136 0.55 5.47 -10.98
N LEU A 137 0.08 4.21 -11.03
CA LEU A 137 0.51 3.16 -10.12
C LEU A 137 0.96 1.94 -10.92
N PHE A 138 2.04 1.32 -10.49
CA PHE A 138 2.67 0.20 -11.17
C PHE A 138 2.97 -0.90 -10.15
N CYS A 139 2.71 -2.15 -10.51
CA CYS A 139 3.08 -3.30 -9.68
C CYS A 139 3.37 -4.51 -10.57
N GLY A 140 4.23 -5.38 -10.12
CA GLY A 140 4.45 -6.67 -10.80
C GLY A 140 3.33 -7.66 -10.50
N THR A 141 2.93 -8.49 -11.48
CA THR A 141 1.94 -9.54 -11.23
C THR A 141 2.47 -10.67 -10.32
N ALA A 142 3.79 -10.74 -10.14
CA ALA A 142 4.47 -11.66 -9.24
C ALA A 142 5.19 -10.89 -8.10
N ASP A 143 4.60 -9.77 -7.65
CA ASP A 143 5.22 -8.94 -6.58
C ASP A 143 5.57 -9.80 -5.37
N THR A 144 6.81 -9.68 -4.91
CA THR A 144 7.39 -10.53 -3.86
C THR A 144 6.60 -10.47 -2.54
N PHE A 145 5.99 -9.33 -2.25
CA PHE A 145 5.27 -9.06 -1.00
C PHE A 145 3.74 -9.01 -1.18
N HIS A 146 3.23 -9.56 -2.28
CA HIS A 146 1.79 -9.59 -2.60
C HIS A 146 1.14 -8.20 -2.72
N LEU A 147 1.91 -7.15 -3.03
CA LEU A 147 1.38 -5.78 -3.14
C LEU A 147 0.51 -5.57 -4.39
N ASP A 148 0.49 -6.51 -5.31
CA ASP A 148 -0.47 -6.53 -6.41
C ASP A 148 -1.92 -6.77 -5.92
N GLU A 149 -2.12 -7.49 -4.82
CA GLU A 149 -3.46 -7.79 -4.28
C GLU A 149 -4.19 -6.51 -3.80
N PRO A 150 -3.64 -5.69 -2.88
CA PRO A 150 -4.30 -4.45 -2.48
C PRO A 150 -4.42 -3.45 -3.64
N LEU A 151 -3.49 -3.48 -4.61
CA LEU A 151 -3.60 -2.62 -5.79
C LEU A 151 -4.73 -3.04 -6.73
N ARG A 152 -5.02 -4.35 -6.91
CA ARG A 152 -6.18 -4.85 -7.66
C ARG A 152 -7.50 -4.44 -7.01
N LEU A 153 -7.54 -4.46 -5.67
CA LEU A 153 -8.71 -3.97 -4.94
C LEU A 153 -8.93 -2.48 -5.18
N LEU A 154 -7.86 -1.69 -5.09
CA LEU A 154 -7.92 -0.27 -5.41
C LEU A 154 -8.33 -0.03 -6.87
N GLU A 155 -7.77 -0.76 -7.84
CA GLU A 155 -8.15 -0.65 -9.25
C GLU A 155 -9.66 -0.84 -9.44
N THR A 156 -10.20 -1.85 -8.77
CA THR A 156 -11.65 -2.15 -8.81
C THR A 156 -12.47 -0.97 -8.28
N GLU A 157 -12.06 -0.38 -7.16
CA GLU A 157 -12.74 0.79 -6.61
C GLU A 157 -12.61 2.01 -7.54
N MET A 158 -11.43 2.27 -8.09
CA MET A 158 -11.20 3.40 -9.01
C MET A 158 -12.05 3.28 -10.28
N LYS A 159 -12.23 2.07 -10.82
CA LYS A 159 -13.15 1.81 -11.96
C LYS A 159 -14.60 2.13 -11.60
N LYS A 160 -15.08 1.72 -10.42
CA LYS A 160 -16.44 2.04 -9.94
C LYS A 160 -16.65 3.55 -9.77
N LEU A 161 -15.62 4.27 -9.36
CA LEU A 161 -15.65 5.72 -9.17
C LEU A 161 -15.51 6.51 -10.48
N GLY A 162 -15.32 5.86 -11.62
CA GLY A 162 -15.11 6.52 -12.91
C GLY A 162 -13.80 7.31 -12.96
N SER A 163 -12.77 6.86 -12.27
CA SER A 163 -11.47 7.49 -12.25
C SER A 163 -10.69 7.25 -13.54
N ASP A 164 -9.86 8.22 -13.91
CA ASP A 164 -8.87 8.12 -14.98
C ASP A 164 -7.47 7.67 -14.49
N ALA A 165 -7.39 7.15 -13.27
CA ALA A 165 -6.15 6.63 -12.72
C ALA A 165 -5.56 5.54 -13.63
N LYS A 166 -4.27 5.65 -13.87
CA LYS A 166 -3.50 4.66 -14.64
C LYS A 166 -2.91 3.66 -13.66
N ILE A 167 -3.44 2.44 -13.67
CA ILE A 167 -2.95 1.34 -12.86
C ILE A 167 -2.49 0.26 -13.82
N GLU A 168 -1.21 -0.09 -13.74
CA GLU A 168 -0.56 -1.03 -14.66
C GLU A 168 0.08 -2.18 -13.89
N PHE A 169 -0.24 -3.40 -14.29
CA PHE A 169 0.38 -4.61 -13.77
C PHE A 169 1.37 -5.15 -14.80
N LEU A 170 2.64 -5.19 -14.42
CA LEU A 170 3.72 -5.68 -15.29
C LEU A 170 3.84 -7.20 -15.12
N GLU A 171 3.55 -7.91 -16.21
CA GLU A 171 3.47 -9.37 -16.22
C GLU A 171 4.78 -10.03 -15.82
N GLY A 172 4.70 -10.97 -14.86
CA GLY A 172 5.82 -11.75 -14.35
C GLY A 172 6.86 -10.96 -13.53
N ARG A 173 6.70 -9.64 -13.37
CA ARG A 173 7.63 -8.83 -12.58
C ARG A 173 7.41 -9.03 -11.09
N THR A 174 8.52 -9.07 -10.38
CA THR A 174 8.58 -9.12 -8.90
C THR A 174 8.74 -7.72 -8.32
N HIS A 175 8.81 -7.60 -7.01
CA HIS A 175 9.11 -6.34 -6.33
C HIS A 175 10.48 -5.77 -6.72
N PHE A 176 11.47 -6.64 -6.94
CA PHE A 176 12.86 -6.24 -7.12
C PHE A 176 13.26 -6.00 -8.58
N ASP A 177 12.55 -6.58 -9.54
CA ASP A 177 12.85 -6.42 -10.97
C ASP A 177 11.84 -5.58 -11.73
N LEU A 178 10.94 -4.92 -11.02
CA LEU A 178 9.89 -4.08 -11.57
C LEU A 178 10.43 -3.02 -12.54
N TYR A 179 11.60 -2.48 -12.25
CA TYR A 179 12.23 -1.41 -13.04
C TYR A 179 12.95 -1.88 -14.30
N ASN A 180 13.11 -3.19 -14.50
CA ASN A 180 13.68 -3.72 -15.71
C ASN A 180 12.79 -3.42 -16.93
N GLY A 181 13.40 -3.13 -18.08
CA GLY A 181 12.65 -2.85 -19.32
C GLY A 181 12.22 -1.40 -19.50
N GLY A 182 12.89 -0.45 -18.85
CA GLY A 182 12.73 0.99 -19.13
C GLY A 182 11.60 1.68 -18.39
N LEU A 183 11.07 1.08 -17.30
CA LEU A 183 10.03 1.70 -16.51
C LEU A 183 10.50 3.01 -15.86
N THR A 184 11.75 3.05 -15.39
CA THR A 184 12.34 4.25 -14.75
C THR A 184 12.40 5.42 -15.73
N GLU A 185 12.86 5.18 -16.94
CA GLU A 185 12.96 6.19 -18.00
C GLU A 185 11.57 6.69 -18.42
N ARG A 186 10.60 5.78 -18.51
CA ARG A 186 9.21 6.14 -18.82
C ARG A 186 8.61 7.02 -17.73
N ILE A 187 8.74 6.64 -16.47
CA ILE A 187 8.27 7.43 -15.32
C ILE A 187 8.94 8.80 -15.31
N ALA A 188 10.25 8.86 -15.44
CA ALA A 188 10.99 10.12 -15.46
C ALA A 188 10.49 11.05 -16.57
N LYS A 189 10.25 10.52 -17.78
CA LYS A 189 9.72 11.28 -18.92
C LYS A 189 8.32 11.82 -18.64
N GLU A 190 7.44 11.01 -18.05
CA GLU A 190 6.08 11.41 -17.70
C GLU A 190 6.08 12.51 -16.62
N MET A 191 6.87 12.33 -15.55
CA MET A 191 7.05 13.32 -14.49
C MET A 191 7.58 14.65 -15.04
N TYR A 192 8.57 14.59 -15.94
CA TYR A 192 9.14 15.77 -16.57
C TYR A 192 8.11 16.51 -17.43
N ALA A 193 7.25 15.80 -18.15
CA ALA A 193 6.20 16.39 -18.96
C ALA A 193 5.16 17.15 -18.13
N VAL A 194 4.89 16.70 -16.90
CA VAL A 194 4.01 17.39 -15.94
C VAL A 194 4.71 18.59 -15.30
N ALA A 195 5.98 18.42 -14.88
CA ALA A 195 6.73 19.47 -14.19
C ALA A 195 7.12 20.63 -15.12
N ARG A 196 7.32 20.36 -16.42
CA ARG A 196 7.69 21.35 -17.44
C ARG A 196 6.79 21.20 -18.66
N PRO A 197 5.50 21.58 -18.56
CA PRO A 197 4.62 21.56 -19.71
C PRO A 197 5.21 22.46 -20.80
N LYS A 198 5.27 21.92 -22.05
CA LYS A 198 5.68 22.75 -23.18
C LYS A 198 4.75 23.94 -23.24
N VAL A 199 5.31 25.15 -23.07
CA VAL A 199 4.56 26.39 -23.29
C VAL A 199 4.04 26.33 -24.73
N ARG A 200 2.72 26.18 -24.89
CA ARG A 200 2.10 26.24 -26.20
C ARG A 200 2.24 27.67 -26.69
N GLY A 201 3.22 27.84 -27.59
CA GLY A 201 3.31 28.97 -28.51
C GLY A 201 3.27 30.36 -27.90
N ALA A 202 4.44 30.90 -27.51
CA ALA A 202 4.70 32.30 -27.82
C ALA A 202 5.00 32.36 -29.33
N ARG A 203 4.03 32.73 -30.12
CA ARG A 203 4.25 33.29 -31.47
C ARG A 203 4.44 34.78 -31.32
#